data_526a385bff49b65ee6653c638e8c75ab
#
_entry.id   526a385bff49b65ee6653c638e8c75ab
#
_cell.length_a   1.000
_cell.length_b   1.000
_cell.length_c   1.000
_cell.angle_alpha   90.00
_cell.angle_beta   90.00
_cell.angle_gamma   90.00
#
_symmetry.space_group_name_H-M   'P 1'
#
loop_
_entity.id
_entity.type
_entity.pdbx_description
1 polymer ?
#
loop_
_entity_poly.entity_id
_entity_poly.type
_entity_poly.pdbx_seq_one_letter_code
_entity_poly.pdbx_strand_id
1 'polypeptide(L)'
;MRVLVVCPVHDPRDARIAEREIGALLDAGHEVTQAAPFSAYGATARAGVRAIDIPRSSGRRRLSAVREARRVLRRESPHHDVVLLHSPDAALAAAGVDHRAVVWDVHEDTAAALTMRPWLPRPLAAPVGGGVRWAEGRAERSWHLLLAEHEYDARFARRHPVVPNTPVVPGSVAPSGRGRVIYVGRLTRARGAIELLQLGRALAPHGVVLEVVGNADPEVSDALVRAHSEGWIDWRGFLPNSEALARIEGATAGVSLLHNEPNYRHSMPTKLLEYLSRGIPFVSTELPLAVDLATSSGGGDVVPFGGVAQACEAIVEMNADDRQRQAMADSGRAWVSAHANWLIDGPAFVRQLEEWASA
;
A
#
# COMPACT_ATOMS: atom_id res chain seq x y z
N MET A 1 -20.94 16.19 -2.10
CA MET A 1 -20.42 16.57 -0.75
C MET A 1 -19.05 17.20 -0.83
N ARG A 2 -18.66 17.89 0.22
CA ARG A 2 -17.30 18.45 0.39
C ARG A 2 -16.54 17.59 1.39
N VAL A 3 -15.38 17.06 0.99
CA VAL A 3 -14.59 16.13 1.81
C VAL A 3 -13.24 16.76 2.18
N LEU A 4 -12.93 16.82 3.48
CA LEU A 4 -11.63 17.22 3.98
C LEU A 4 -10.77 15.97 4.27
N VAL A 5 -9.76 15.74 3.48
CA VAL A 5 -8.78 14.65 3.64
C VAL A 5 -7.57 15.16 4.42
N VAL A 6 -7.25 14.55 5.56
CA VAL A 6 -6.12 14.98 6.42
C VAL A 6 -5.09 13.87 6.56
N CYS A 7 -3.90 14.13 6.04
CA CYS A 7 -2.85 13.13 5.86
C CYS A 7 -1.45 13.71 6.20
N PRO A 8 -1.10 13.92 7.47
CA PRO A 8 0.16 14.58 7.85
C PRO A 8 1.41 13.70 7.73
N VAL A 9 1.27 12.40 7.51
CA VAL A 9 2.38 11.42 7.51
C VAL A 9 2.81 11.02 6.10
N HIS A 10 1.83 10.67 5.25
CA HIS A 10 2.06 10.05 3.95
C HIS A 10 2.48 11.06 2.87
N ASP A 11 3.07 10.56 1.80
CA ASP A 11 3.27 11.35 0.57
C ASP A 11 1.90 11.80 0.06
N PRO A 12 1.72 13.08 -0.31
CA PRO A 12 0.45 13.55 -0.89
C PRO A 12 0.01 12.77 -2.14
N ARG A 13 0.93 12.07 -2.79
CA ARG A 13 0.70 11.22 -3.98
C ARG A 13 0.55 9.73 -3.62
N ASP A 14 0.31 9.39 -2.35
CA ASP A 14 0.09 8.01 -1.94
C ASP A 14 -1.02 7.35 -2.77
N ALA A 15 -0.76 6.13 -3.27
CA ALA A 15 -1.63 5.48 -4.23
C ALA A 15 -3.04 5.18 -3.67
N ARG A 16 -3.16 4.82 -2.37
CA ARG A 16 -4.46 4.63 -1.73
C ARG A 16 -5.20 5.96 -1.61
N ILE A 17 -4.52 6.97 -1.08
CA ILE A 17 -5.15 8.24 -0.74
C ILE A 17 -5.43 9.07 -1.99
N ALA A 18 -4.40 9.35 -2.81
CA ALA A 18 -4.50 10.27 -3.94
C ALA A 18 -5.13 9.64 -5.18
N GLU A 19 -4.70 8.42 -5.54
CA GLU A 19 -5.15 7.82 -6.79
C GLU A 19 -6.49 7.10 -6.64
N ARG A 20 -6.69 6.39 -5.53
CA ARG A 20 -7.90 5.59 -5.30
C ARG A 20 -8.99 6.40 -4.64
N GLU A 21 -8.83 6.80 -3.38
CA GLU A 21 -9.92 7.41 -2.61
C GLU A 21 -10.27 8.82 -3.09
N ILE A 22 -9.28 9.71 -3.23
CA ILE A 22 -9.52 11.06 -3.77
C ILE A 22 -9.98 10.96 -5.23
N GLY A 23 -9.38 10.06 -6.03
CA GLY A 23 -9.82 9.81 -7.39
C GLY A 23 -11.30 9.43 -7.46
N ALA A 24 -11.75 8.45 -6.68
CA ALA A 24 -13.15 8.02 -6.65
C ALA A 24 -14.11 9.13 -6.20
N LEU A 25 -13.69 9.98 -5.25
CA LEU A 25 -14.49 11.13 -4.82
C LEU A 25 -14.65 12.16 -5.93
N LEU A 26 -13.57 12.47 -6.65
CA LEU A 26 -13.62 13.41 -7.79
C LEU A 26 -14.45 12.85 -8.95
N ASP A 27 -14.29 11.57 -9.28
CA ASP A 27 -15.06 10.88 -10.32
C ASP A 27 -16.56 10.86 -10.01
N ALA A 28 -16.94 10.83 -8.72
CA ALA A 28 -18.31 10.97 -8.26
C ALA A 28 -18.82 12.44 -8.19
N GLY A 29 -17.99 13.42 -8.60
CA GLY A 29 -18.37 14.83 -8.61
C GLY A 29 -18.29 15.53 -7.26
N HIS A 30 -17.54 15.00 -6.31
CA HIS A 30 -17.37 15.61 -4.98
C HIS A 30 -16.21 16.62 -4.95
N GLU A 31 -16.32 17.63 -4.10
CA GLU A 31 -15.26 18.60 -3.85
C GLU A 31 -14.29 18.05 -2.77
N VAL A 32 -13.00 18.04 -3.08
CA VAL A 32 -11.98 17.51 -2.17
C VAL A 32 -10.99 18.59 -1.76
N THR A 33 -10.78 18.73 -0.46
CA THR A 33 -9.68 19.49 0.13
C THR A 33 -8.69 18.51 0.76
N GLN A 34 -7.43 18.54 0.36
CA GLN A 34 -6.39 17.69 0.91
C GLN A 34 -5.41 18.51 1.75
N ALA A 35 -5.34 18.24 3.05
CA ALA A 35 -4.33 18.77 3.96
C ALA A 35 -3.21 17.73 4.11
N ALA A 36 -2.07 17.98 3.46
CA ALA A 36 -0.96 17.03 3.37
C ALA A 36 0.39 17.76 3.28
N PRO A 37 1.54 17.09 3.51
CA PRO A 37 2.85 17.71 3.54
C PRO A 37 3.45 17.91 2.14
N PHE A 38 2.79 18.70 1.30
CA PHE A 38 3.17 18.94 -0.10
C PHE A 38 4.61 19.45 -0.23
N SER A 39 4.95 20.51 0.49
CA SER A 39 6.30 21.09 0.45
C SER A 39 7.39 20.11 0.91
N ALA A 40 7.09 19.26 1.89
CA ALA A 40 8.06 18.30 2.42
C ALA A 40 8.40 17.17 1.43
N TYR A 41 7.53 16.92 0.45
CA TYR A 41 7.72 15.92 -0.60
C TYR A 41 7.97 16.52 -1.99
N GLY A 42 8.00 17.86 -2.11
CA GLY A 42 8.10 18.52 -3.42
C GLY A 42 6.94 18.11 -4.35
N ALA A 43 5.75 17.92 -3.78
CA ALA A 43 4.58 17.42 -4.49
C ALA A 43 3.55 18.54 -4.72
N THR A 44 2.76 18.38 -5.76
CA THR A 44 1.55 19.17 -6.02
C THR A 44 0.31 18.30 -5.81
N ALA A 45 -0.82 18.94 -5.52
CA ALA A 45 -2.08 18.22 -5.44
C ALA A 45 -2.54 17.72 -6.81
N ARG A 46 -3.36 16.68 -6.80
CA ARG A 46 -4.07 16.20 -7.98
C ARG A 46 -4.98 17.31 -8.54
N ALA A 47 -5.16 17.35 -9.86
CA ALA A 47 -6.09 18.28 -10.51
C ALA A 47 -7.51 18.14 -9.90
N GLY A 48 -8.17 19.26 -9.63
CA GLY A 48 -9.49 19.30 -8.99
C GLY A 48 -9.47 19.25 -7.45
N VAL A 49 -8.29 19.12 -6.82
CA VAL A 49 -8.15 19.10 -5.36
C VAL A 49 -7.65 20.44 -4.83
N ARG A 50 -8.32 20.99 -3.82
CA ARG A 50 -7.83 22.14 -3.06
C ARG A 50 -6.75 21.70 -2.07
N ALA A 51 -5.51 22.14 -2.28
CA ALA A 51 -4.38 21.79 -1.42
C ALA A 51 -4.27 22.72 -0.19
N ILE A 52 -3.95 22.11 0.95
CA ILE A 52 -3.49 22.82 2.15
C ILE A 52 -2.16 22.18 2.57
N ASP A 53 -1.07 22.94 2.46
CA ASP A 53 0.23 22.44 2.90
C ASP A 53 0.35 22.46 4.42
N ILE A 54 0.75 21.31 4.99
CA ILE A 54 0.98 21.15 6.43
C ILE A 54 2.35 20.51 6.65
N PRO A 55 3.01 20.71 7.80
CA PRO A 55 4.28 20.07 8.10
C PRO A 55 4.18 18.54 8.09
N ARG A 56 5.21 17.85 7.58
CA ARG A 56 5.29 16.40 7.67
C ARG A 56 5.43 15.94 9.12
N SER A 57 4.57 15.01 9.53
CA SER A 57 4.61 14.40 10.86
C SER A 57 5.69 13.32 10.91
N SER A 58 6.90 13.71 11.31
CA SER A 58 8.04 12.79 11.43
C SER A 58 9.03 13.26 12.50
N GLY A 59 9.63 12.31 13.22
CA GLY A 59 10.68 12.57 14.20
C GLY A 59 10.33 13.69 15.18
N ARG A 60 11.22 14.65 15.39
CA ARG A 60 11.04 15.78 16.32
C ARG A 60 9.94 16.76 15.90
N ARG A 61 9.54 16.76 14.62
CA ARG A 61 8.48 17.64 14.10
C ARG A 61 7.06 17.11 14.30
N ARG A 62 6.92 15.87 14.81
CA ARG A 62 5.62 15.20 14.93
C ARG A 62 4.59 16.03 15.72
N LEU A 63 4.95 16.55 16.89
CA LEU A 63 4.03 17.35 17.71
C LEU A 63 3.61 18.67 17.04
N SER A 64 4.53 19.34 16.35
CA SER A 64 4.18 20.57 15.60
C SER A 64 3.28 20.28 14.42
N ALA A 65 3.50 19.19 13.71
CA ALA A 65 2.67 18.75 12.59
C ALA A 65 1.25 18.40 13.06
N VAL A 66 1.11 17.67 14.17
CA VAL A 66 -0.19 17.34 14.77
C VAL A 66 -0.93 18.62 15.21
N ARG A 67 -0.22 19.60 15.81
CA ARG A 67 -0.84 20.89 16.18
C ARG A 67 -1.32 21.66 14.95
N GLU A 68 -0.55 21.67 13.87
CA GLU A 68 -0.96 22.34 12.63
C GLU A 68 -2.14 21.62 11.96
N ALA A 69 -2.10 20.28 11.86
CA ALA A 69 -3.24 19.50 11.39
C ALA A 69 -4.50 19.78 12.21
N ARG A 70 -4.39 19.93 13.54
CA ARG A 70 -5.51 20.31 14.41
C ARG A 70 -6.05 21.72 14.10
N ARG A 71 -5.18 22.70 13.81
CA ARG A 71 -5.61 24.05 13.40
C ARG A 71 -6.38 24.01 12.09
N VAL A 72 -5.86 23.25 11.11
CA VAL A 72 -6.54 23.04 9.84
C VAL A 72 -7.90 22.39 10.06
N LEU A 73 -7.96 21.30 10.82
CA LEU A 73 -9.22 20.63 11.16
C LEU A 73 -10.24 21.60 11.78
N ARG A 74 -9.87 22.39 12.78
CA ARG A 74 -10.77 23.35 13.41
C ARG A 74 -11.27 24.44 12.47
N ARG A 75 -10.44 24.87 11.51
CA ARG A 75 -10.79 25.91 10.55
C ARG A 75 -11.64 25.37 9.42
N GLU A 76 -11.30 24.19 8.91
CA GLU A 76 -11.87 23.67 7.66
C GLU A 76 -13.08 22.75 7.90
N SER A 77 -13.11 21.98 9.01
CA SER A 77 -14.18 20.99 9.21
C SER A 77 -15.59 21.60 9.20
N PRO A 78 -15.86 22.82 9.69
CA PRO A 78 -17.20 23.40 9.60
C PRO A 78 -17.69 23.65 8.15
N HIS A 79 -16.79 23.63 7.19
CA HIS A 79 -17.06 23.88 5.78
C HIS A 79 -17.13 22.61 4.92
N HIS A 80 -16.99 21.43 5.55
CA HIS A 80 -16.97 20.14 4.88
C HIS A 80 -18.05 19.21 5.45
N ASP A 81 -18.54 18.33 4.64
CA ASP A 81 -19.58 17.37 5.02
C ASP A 81 -18.97 16.12 5.67
N VAL A 82 -17.74 15.76 5.28
CA VAL A 82 -16.96 14.62 5.81
C VAL A 82 -15.52 15.05 6.10
N VAL A 83 -14.97 14.56 7.21
CA VAL A 83 -13.55 14.64 7.56
C VAL A 83 -12.94 13.25 7.48
N LEU A 84 -12.09 12.99 6.49
CA LEU A 84 -11.42 11.71 6.27
C LEU A 84 -9.97 11.78 6.78
N LEU A 85 -9.63 10.91 7.73
CA LEU A 85 -8.35 10.92 8.43
C LEU A 85 -7.49 9.73 7.99
N HIS A 86 -6.26 10.02 7.58
CA HIS A 86 -5.26 8.99 7.27
C HIS A 86 -4.09 9.09 8.24
N SER A 87 -3.88 8.10 9.01
CA SER A 87 -2.86 7.94 10.05
C SER A 87 -3.32 8.23 11.48
N PRO A 88 -2.67 7.58 12.46
CA PRO A 88 -2.89 7.86 13.89
C PRO A 88 -2.59 9.32 14.29
N ASP A 89 -1.64 9.98 13.60
CA ASP A 89 -1.32 11.38 13.86
C ASP A 89 -2.47 12.32 13.45
N ALA A 90 -3.18 12.01 12.36
CA ALA A 90 -4.39 12.71 11.95
C ALA A 90 -5.53 12.46 12.96
N ALA A 91 -5.69 11.23 13.42
CA ALA A 91 -6.65 10.88 14.47
C ALA A 91 -6.36 11.62 15.77
N LEU A 92 -5.09 11.72 16.20
CA LEU A 92 -4.69 12.51 17.36
C LEU A 92 -4.98 14.01 17.16
N ALA A 93 -4.79 14.53 15.95
CA ALA A 93 -5.13 15.92 15.64
C ALA A 93 -6.64 16.17 15.70
N ALA A 94 -7.47 15.22 15.30
CA ALA A 94 -8.92 15.31 15.29
C ALA A 94 -9.56 15.12 16.68
N ALA A 95 -8.80 14.62 17.68
CA ALA A 95 -9.34 14.43 19.03
C ALA A 95 -9.89 15.74 19.62
N GLY A 96 -11.20 15.76 19.95
CA GLY A 96 -11.90 16.94 20.44
C GLY A 96 -12.27 17.99 19.37
N VAL A 97 -12.17 17.65 18.10
CA VAL A 97 -12.80 18.40 17.02
C VAL A 97 -14.25 17.92 16.91
N ASP A 98 -15.18 18.84 17.03
CA ASP A 98 -16.60 18.55 16.89
C ASP A 98 -16.97 18.58 15.41
N HIS A 99 -17.35 17.41 14.89
CA HIS A 99 -17.84 17.23 13.52
C HIS A 99 -18.65 15.96 13.43
N ARG A 100 -19.80 16.00 12.74
CA ARG A 100 -20.75 14.89 12.69
C ARG A 100 -20.22 13.64 11.94
N ALA A 101 -19.45 13.83 10.89
CA ALA A 101 -18.93 12.75 10.06
C ALA A 101 -17.39 12.78 10.04
N VAL A 102 -16.76 12.33 11.13
CA VAL A 102 -15.33 12.03 11.17
C VAL A 102 -15.15 10.55 10.82
N VAL A 103 -14.37 10.29 9.79
CA VAL A 103 -14.05 8.95 9.29
C VAL A 103 -12.55 8.71 9.44
N TRP A 104 -12.16 7.65 10.11
CA TRP A 104 -10.75 7.23 10.16
C TRP A 104 -10.53 6.00 9.29
N ASP A 105 -9.73 6.17 8.23
CA ASP A 105 -9.23 5.07 7.40
C ASP A 105 -8.08 4.36 8.12
N VAL A 106 -8.34 3.13 8.58
CA VAL A 106 -7.41 2.27 9.32
C VAL A 106 -6.76 1.32 8.32
N HIS A 107 -5.63 1.73 7.76
CA HIS A 107 -4.92 0.95 6.73
C HIS A 107 -3.58 0.35 7.20
N GLU A 108 -3.26 0.46 8.50
CA GLU A 108 -2.12 -0.20 9.12
C GLU A 108 -2.47 -0.73 10.52
N ASP A 109 -1.85 -1.83 10.93
CA ASP A 109 -1.81 -2.20 12.33
C ASP A 109 -0.74 -1.37 13.05
N THR A 110 -1.16 -0.20 13.56
CA THR A 110 -0.27 0.74 14.23
C THR A 110 0.43 0.12 15.44
N ALA A 111 -0.24 -0.71 16.22
CA ALA A 111 0.35 -1.37 17.38
C ALA A 111 1.43 -2.36 16.94
N ALA A 112 1.15 -3.21 15.94
CA ALA A 112 2.15 -4.13 15.38
C ALA A 112 3.31 -3.38 14.70
N ALA A 113 3.03 -2.34 13.93
CA ALA A 113 4.06 -1.52 13.28
C ALA A 113 5.01 -0.83 14.28
N LEU A 114 4.52 -0.44 15.46
CA LEU A 114 5.35 0.13 16.52
C LEU A 114 6.32 -0.88 17.11
N THR A 115 5.95 -2.15 17.25
CA THR A 115 6.84 -3.20 17.78
C THR A 115 8.05 -3.46 16.88
N MET A 116 7.97 -3.14 15.59
CA MET A 116 9.06 -3.26 14.63
C MET A 116 10.02 -2.04 14.64
N ARG A 117 9.75 -1.02 15.44
CA ARG A 117 10.58 0.19 15.47
C ARG A 117 11.84 0.00 16.33
N PRO A 118 13.06 0.17 15.77
CA PRO A 118 14.32 -0.04 16.51
C PRO A 118 14.49 0.86 17.75
N TRP A 119 13.84 2.03 17.76
CA TRP A 119 13.91 2.98 18.85
C TRP A 119 13.01 2.65 20.05
N LEU A 120 12.05 1.69 19.89
CA LEU A 120 11.15 1.28 20.97
C LEU A 120 11.77 0.11 21.73
N PRO A 121 12.19 0.29 23.01
CA PRO A 121 12.69 -0.79 23.82
C PRO A 121 11.65 -1.91 23.99
N ARG A 122 12.06 -3.17 23.84
CA ARG A 122 11.16 -4.33 23.92
C ARG A 122 10.23 -4.34 25.14
N PRO A 123 10.67 -3.97 26.37
CA PRO A 123 9.78 -3.92 27.53
C PRO A 123 8.64 -2.90 27.43
N LEU A 124 8.82 -1.85 26.62
CA LEU A 124 7.82 -0.80 26.41
C LEU A 124 6.87 -1.11 25.25
N ALA A 125 7.14 -2.12 24.43
CA ALA A 125 6.32 -2.45 23.28
C ALA A 125 4.88 -2.82 23.68
N ALA A 126 4.69 -3.65 24.70
CA ALA A 126 3.36 -4.06 25.17
C ALA A 126 2.55 -2.89 25.77
N PRO A 127 3.06 -2.07 26.72
CA PRO A 127 2.29 -0.93 27.22
C PRO A 127 2.01 0.13 26.17
N VAL A 128 2.94 0.39 25.22
CA VAL A 128 2.70 1.32 24.11
C VAL A 128 1.64 0.78 23.17
N GLY A 129 1.71 -0.51 22.81
CA GLY A 129 0.69 -1.21 22.03
C GLY A 129 -0.69 -1.15 22.70
N GLY A 130 -0.77 -1.38 24.02
CA GLY A 130 -1.99 -1.25 24.80
C GLY A 130 -2.57 0.17 24.77
N GLY A 131 -1.72 1.19 24.86
CA GLY A 131 -2.13 2.59 24.72
C GLY A 131 -2.72 2.92 23.32
N VAL A 132 -2.12 2.35 22.26
CA VAL A 132 -2.66 2.48 20.91
C VAL A 132 -4.02 1.81 20.79
N ARG A 133 -4.17 0.57 21.26
CA ARG A 133 -5.47 -0.15 21.24
C ARG A 133 -6.55 0.61 22.04
N TRP A 134 -6.19 1.19 23.17
CA TRP A 134 -7.11 2.03 23.94
C TRP A 134 -7.55 3.26 23.14
N ALA A 135 -6.62 3.92 22.43
CA ALA A 135 -6.93 5.08 21.59
C ALA A 135 -7.81 4.69 20.38
N GLU A 136 -7.54 3.55 19.75
CA GLU A 136 -8.38 2.97 18.68
C GLU A 136 -9.80 2.72 19.20
N GLY A 137 -9.97 2.05 20.33
CA GLY A 137 -11.29 1.83 20.93
C GLY A 137 -11.99 3.11 21.40
N ARG A 138 -11.24 4.18 21.71
CA ARG A 138 -11.83 5.51 22.00
C ARG A 138 -12.33 6.18 20.71
N ALA A 139 -11.56 6.08 19.62
CA ALA A 139 -11.95 6.59 18.31
C ALA A 139 -13.19 5.85 17.77
N GLU A 140 -13.23 4.53 17.89
CA GLU A 140 -14.37 3.68 17.49
C GLU A 140 -15.71 4.13 18.10
N ARG A 141 -15.69 4.64 19.34
CA ARG A 141 -16.92 5.12 20.03
C ARG A 141 -17.43 6.46 19.50
N SER A 142 -16.55 7.24 18.87
CA SER A 142 -16.85 8.65 18.53
C SER A 142 -16.86 8.91 17.03
N TRP A 143 -16.27 8.04 16.23
CA TRP A 143 -16.08 8.22 14.78
C TRP A 143 -16.52 7.01 14.01
N HIS A 144 -16.68 7.18 12.70
CA HIS A 144 -16.78 6.08 11.75
C HIS A 144 -15.38 5.55 11.43
N LEU A 145 -15.26 4.25 11.26
CA LEU A 145 -14.02 3.60 10.85
C LEU A 145 -14.22 2.93 9.49
N LEU A 146 -13.20 3.05 8.62
CA LEU A 146 -13.00 2.22 7.44
C LEU A 146 -11.79 1.33 7.69
N LEU A 147 -11.89 0.06 7.36
CA LEU A 147 -10.78 -0.88 7.52
C LEU A 147 -10.22 -1.25 6.14
N ALA A 148 -8.91 -1.29 6.00
CA ALA A 148 -8.28 -1.72 4.75
C ALA A 148 -8.18 -3.24 4.60
N GLU A 149 -8.37 -3.99 5.69
CA GLU A 149 -8.26 -5.45 5.72
C GLU A 149 -9.35 -6.05 6.61
N HIS A 150 -9.90 -7.20 6.22
CA HIS A 150 -10.90 -7.91 7.01
C HIS A 150 -10.36 -8.38 8.36
N GLU A 151 -9.07 -8.73 8.42
CA GLU A 151 -8.40 -9.17 9.63
C GLU A 151 -8.33 -8.07 10.70
N TYR A 152 -8.47 -6.82 10.32
CA TYR A 152 -8.50 -5.70 11.27
C TYR A 152 -9.80 -5.66 12.09
N ASP A 153 -10.87 -6.31 11.63
CA ASP A 153 -12.16 -6.36 12.34
C ASP A 153 -12.01 -6.93 13.76
N ALA A 154 -11.13 -7.93 13.93
CA ALA A 154 -10.83 -8.53 15.23
C ALA A 154 -10.22 -7.56 16.26
N ARG A 155 -9.78 -6.37 15.84
CA ARG A 155 -9.18 -5.34 16.69
C ARG A 155 -10.22 -4.44 17.37
N PHE A 156 -11.45 -4.43 16.86
CA PHE A 156 -12.51 -3.51 17.25
C PHE A 156 -13.68 -4.24 17.90
N ALA A 157 -14.49 -3.51 18.68
CA ALA A 157 -15.64 -4.10 19.37
C ALA A 157 -16.85 -4.25 18.44
N ARG A 158 -16.93 -3.48 17.36
CA ARG A 158 -18.00 -3.49 16.36
C ARG A 158 -17.44 -3.88 15.00
N ARG A 159 -18.30 -4.34 14.12
CA ARG A 159 -17.95 -4.51 12.70
C ARG A 159 -17.94 -3.16 12.00
N HIS A 160 -16.96 -2.98 11.12
CA HIS A 160 -16.79 -1.78 10.33
C HIS A 160 -16.74 -2.13 8.83
N PRO A 161 -17.16 -1.19 7.95
CA PRO A 161 -16.96 -1.38 6.53
C PRO A 161 -15.49 -1.60 6.17
N VAL A 162 -15.25 -2.58 5.28
CA VAL A 162 -13.91 -2.86 4.76
C VAL A 162 -13.82 -2.27 3.35
N VAL A 163 -12.84 -1.41 3.15
CA VAL A 163 -12.48 -0.83 1.86
C VAL A 163 -11.05 -1.27 1.54
N PRO A 164 -10.88 -2.40 0.87
CA PRO A 164 -9.58 -3.00 0.66
C PRO A 164 -8.72 -2.15 -0.27
N ASN A 165 -7.40 -2.31 -0.15
CA ASN A 165 -6.45 -1.59 -1.00
C ASN A 165 -6.28 -2.30 -2.36
N THR A 166 -7.35 -2.40 -3.14
CA THR A 166 -7.41 -3.09 -4.42
C THR A 166 -6.86 -2.23 -5.56
N PRO A 167 -6.29 -2.83 -6.62
CA PRO A 167 -5.84 -2.09 -7.80
C PRO A 167 -7.01 -1.65 -8.70
N VAL A 168 -6.76 -0.64 -9.50
CA VAL A 168 -7.58 -0.39 -10.69
C VAL A 168 -7.19 -1.42 -11.76
N VAL A 169 -8.11 -2.27 -12.13
CA VAL A 169 -7.88 -3.27 -13.19
C VAL A 169 -8.12 -2.62 -14.56
N PRO A 170 -7.08 -2.49 -15.41
CA PRO A 170 -7.24 -1.88 -16.72
C PRO A 170 -8.06 -2.77 -17.67
N GLY A 171 -8.76 -2.15 -18.62
CA GLY A 171 -9.57 -2.88 -19.61
C GLY A 171 -8.74 -3.81 -20.50
N SER A 172 -7.52 -3.41 -20.83
CA SER A 172 -6.56 -4.22 -21.60
C SER A 172 -5.16 -4.09 -21.02
N VAL A 173 -4.35 -5.11 -21.17
CA VAL A 173 -2.95 -5.18 -20.74
C VAL A 173 -2.12 -5.90 -21.80
N ALA A 174 -0.82 -5.62 -21.83
CA ALA A 174 0.08 -6.42 -22.62
C ALA A 174 0.17 -7.87 -22.08
N PRO A 175 0.30 -8.89 -22.93
CA PRO A 175 0.49 -10.27 -22.47
C PRO A 175 1.80 -10.42 -21.68
N SER A 176 1.85 -11.40 -20.80
CA SER A 176 3.07 -11.72 -20.06
C SER A 176 4.21 -12.10 -21.01
N GLY A 177 5.39 -11.51 -20.79
CA GLY A 177 6.56 -11.65 -21.65
C GLY A 177 7.63 -12.57 -21.09
N ARG A 178 8.81 -12.58 -21.76
CA ARG A 178 9.99 -13.33 -21.34
C ARG A 178 11.15 -12.41 -20.97
N GLY A 179 12.10 -12.94 -20.20
CA GLY A 179 13.40 -12.33 -19.94
C GLY A 179 13.40 -11.19 -18.95
N ARG A 180 12.25 -10.83 -18.35
CA ARG A 180 12.19 -9.71 -17.39
C ARG A 180 11.23 -10.01 -16.24
N VAL A 181 11.76 -9.96 -15.04
CA VAL A 181 11.00 -10.03 -13.76
C VAL A 181 10.98 -8.67 -13.12
N ILE A 182 9.92 -8.32 -12.41
CA ILE A 182 9.78 -7.00 -11.83
C ILE A 182 9.46 -7.03 -10.33
N TYR A 183 10.09 -6.12 -9.59
CA TYR A 183 9.71 -5.73 -8.24
C TYR A 183 9.28 -4.27 -8.21
N VAL A 184 8.11 -4.00 -7.61
CA VAL A 184 7.64 -2.63 -7.38
C VAL A 184 7.41 -2.41 -5.89
N GLY A 185 8.02 -1.36 -5.33
CA GLY A 185 7.80 -0.96 -3.94
C GLY A 185 9.06 -0.48 -3.23
N ARG A 186 8.88 -0.02 -1.99
CA ARG A 186 10.00 0.40 -1.14
C ARG A 186 10.90 -0.79 -0.83
N LEU A 187 12.21 -0.57 -0.86
CA LEU A 187 13.25 -1.56 -0.62
C LEU A 187 13.79 -1.42 0.80
N THR A 188 13.51 -2.41 1.63
CA THR A 188 14.03 -2.56 3.00
C THR A 188 14.45 -4.00 3.23
N ARG A 189 15.24 -4.29 4.27
CA ARG A 189 15.57 -5.69 4.62
C ARG A 189 14.31 -6.53 4.82
N ALA A 190 13.37 -6.06 5.62
CA ALA A 190 12.13 -6.78 5.89
C ALA A 190 11.26 -7.01 4.65
N ARG A 191 11.45 -6.19 3.61
CA ARG A 191 10.79 -6.37 2.31
C ARG A 191 11.57 -7.22 1.32
N GLY A 192 12.60 -7.93 1.79
CA GLY A 192 13.38 -8.86 0.99
C GLY A 192 14.39 -8.21 0.05
N ALA A 193 14.87 -6.99 0.36
CA ALA A 193 15.81 -6.31 -0.54
C ALA A 193 17.08 -7.13 -0.80
N ILE A 194 17.61 -7.83 0.20
CA ILE A 194 18.81 -8.66 0.05
C ILE A 194 18.51 -9.90 -0.80
N GLU A 195 17.36 -10.55 -0.56
CA GLU A 195 16.89 -11.69 -1.33
C GLU A 195 16.65 -11.33 -2.81
N LEU A 196 16.16 -10.10 -3.08
CA LEU A 196 16.02 -9.60 -4.46
C LEU A 196 17.38 -9.46 -5.15
N LEU A 197 18.43 -8.98 -4.46
CA LEU A 197 19.78 -8.90 -5.03
C LEU A 197 20.35 -10.30 -5.33
N GLN A 198 20.14 -11.25 -4.43
CA GLN A 198 20.56 -12.64 -4.62
C GLN A 198 19.78 -13.28 -5.78
N LEU A 199 18.47 -13.01 -5.87
CA LEU A 199 17.62 -13.49 -6.97
C LEU A 199 18.08 -12.92 -8.32
N GLY A 200 18.33 -11.61 -8.41
CA GLY A 200 18.84 -11.00 -9.65
C GLY A 200 20.13 -11.66 -10.13
N ARG A 201 21.08 -11.91 -9.20
CA ARG A 201 22.32 -12.63 -9.50
C ARG A 201 22.05 -14.07 -9.96
N ALA A 202 21.10 -14.77 -9.34
CA ALA A 202 20.75 -16.15 -9.71
C ALA A 202 20.05 -16.23 -11.08
N LEU A 203 19.26 -15.22 -11.45
CA LEU A 203 18.55 -15.16 -12.73
C LEU A 203 19.45 -14.79 -13.93
N ALA A 204 20.53 -14.07 -13.71
CA ALA A 204 21.42 -13.58 -14.78
C ALA A 204 21.94 -14.70 -15.72
N PRO A 205 22.39 -15.88 -15.23
CA PRO A 205 22.82 -16.98 -16.09
C PRO A 205 21.71 -17.53 -17.00
N HIS A 206 20.43 -17.30 -16.64
CA HIS A 206 19.26 -17.74 -17.41
C HIS A 206 18.76 -16.68 -18.39
N GLY A 207 19.48 -15.55 -18.55
CA GLY A 207 19.10 -14.45 -19.44
C GLY A 207 17.85 -13.69 -18.96
N VAL A 208 17.53 -13.74 -17.67
CA VAL A 208 16.40 -13.04 -17.05
C VAL A 208 16.90 -11.87 -16.21
N VAL A 209 16.41 -10.67 -16.50
CA VAL A 209 16.76 -9.44 -15.79
C VAL A 209 15.74 -9.16 -14.70
N LEU A 210 16.19 -8.90 -13.49
CA LEU A 210 15.33 -8.38 -12.41
C LEU A 210 15.32 -6.84 -12.44
N GLU A 211 14.20 -6.28 -12.89
CA GLU A 211 13.93 -4.85 -12.81
C GLU A 211 13.37 -4.50 -11.43
N VAL A 212 13.94 -3.48 -10.79
CA VAL A 212 13.59 -3.05 -9.43
C VAL A 212 13.15 -1.59 -9.46
N VAL A 213 11.91 -1.32 -9.07
CA VAL A 213 11.31 0.01 -9.04
C VAL A 213 10.96 0.38 -7.60
N GLY A 214 11.53 1.47 -7.10
CA GLY A 214 11.22 2.03 -5.79
C GLY A 214 12.41 2.62 -5.06
N ASN A 215 12.08 3.38 -4.01
CA ASN A 215 13.06 3.96 -3.10
C ASN A 215 13.66 2.89 -2.18
N ALA A 216 14.95 3.00 -1.92
CA ALA A 216 15.70 2.16 -0.99
C ALA A 216 15.90 2.87 0.35
N ASP A 217 15.83 2.11 1.44
CA ASP A 217 16.30 2.58 2.73
C ASP A 217 17.83 2.69 2.72
N PRO A 218 18.42 3.63 3.50
CA PRO A 218 19.86 3.84 3.52
C PRO A 218 20.69 2.57 3.77
N GLU A 219 20.18 1.65 4.59
CA GLU A 219 20.87 0.40 4.95
C GLU A 219 21.03 -0.60 3.79
N VAL A 220 20.24 -0.48 2.72
CA VAL A 220 20.28 -1.37 1.55
C VAL A 220 20.70 -0.64 0.26
N SER A 221 20.74 0.69 0.29
CA SER A 221 21.01 1.53 -0.88
C SER A 221 22.34 1.21 -1.56
N ASP A 222 23.42 1.11 -0.79
CA ASP A 222 24.76 0.84 -1.34
C ASP A 222 24.84 -0.56 -1.99
N ALA A 223 24.12 -1.53 -1.45
CA ALA A 223 24.07 -2.88 -2.01
C ALA A 223 23.31 -2.88 -3.35
N LEU A 224 22.22 -2.09 -3.47
CA LEU A 224 21.46 -1.92 -4.71
C LEU A 224 22.30 -1.22 -5.79
N VAL A 225 23.03 -0.16 -5.44
CA VAL A 225 23.93 0.53 -6.37
C VAL A 225 24.96 -0.44 -6.94
N ARG A 226 25.61 -1.24 -6.07
CA ARG A 226 26.58 -2.26 -6.51
C ARG A 226 25.96 -3.30 -7.43
N ALA A 227 24.83 -3.89 -7.02
CA ALA A 227 24.15 -4.91 -7.82
C ALA A 227 23.71 -4.39 -9.19
N HIS A 228 23.26 -3.14 -9.26
CA HIS A 228 22.95 -2.48 -10.52
C HIS A 228 24.20 -2.29 -11.39
N SER A 229 25.33 -1.80 -10.80
CA SER A 229 26.58 -1.61 -11.54
C SER A 229 27.21 -2.92 -12.04
N GLU A 230 26.98 -4.02 -11.31
CA GLU A 230 27.40 -5.37 -11.69
C GLU A 230 26.45 -6.06 -12.66
N GLY A 231 25.32 -5.42 -13.02
CA GLY A 231 24.35 -5.94 -13.98
C GLY A 231 23.45 -7.07 -13.44
N TRP A 232 23.42 -7.27 -12.12
CA TRP A 232 22.55 -8.29 -11.51
C TRP A 232 21.08 -7.86 -11.46
N ILE A 233 20.83 -6.55 -11.36
CA ILE A 233 19.50 -5.94 -11.34
C ILE A 233 19.48 -4.68 -12.21
N ASP A 234 18.29 -4.27 -12.64
CA ASP A 234 18.04 -2.98 -13.26
C ASP A 234 17.26 -2.09 -12.28
N TRP A 235 17.96 -1.34 -11.43
CA TRP A 235 17.32 -0.48 -10.44
C TRP A 235 16.99 0.89 -11.01
N ARG A 236 15.69 1.21 -11.06
CA ARG A 236 15.13 2.45 -11.63
C ARG A 236 14.91 3.58 -10.61
N GLY A 237 15.13 3.29 -9.31
CA GLY A 237 14.77 4.26 -8.27
C GLY A 237 13.24 4.45 -8.17
N PHE A 238 12.83 5.60 -7.64
CA PHE A 238 11.42 5.96 -7.53
C PHE A 238 10.83 6.35 -8.88
N LEU A 239 9.69 5.77 -9.19
CA LEU A 239 8.82 6.20 -10.30
C LEU A 239 7.45 6.58 -9.75
N PRO A 240 6.74 7.54 -10.37
CA PRO A 240 5.32 7.78 -10.11
C PRO A 240 4.49 6.50 -10.24
N ASN A 241 3.40 6.39 -9.49
CA ASN A 241 2.61 5.15 -9.44
C ASN A 241 2.17 4.66 -10.82
N SER A 242 1.65 5.55 -11.67
CA SER A 242 1.21 5.21 -13.02
C SER A 242 2.35 4.64 -13.90
N GLU A 243 3.55 5.20 -13.80
CA GLU A 243 4.72 4.73 -14.54
C GLU A 243 5.20 3.38 -13.98
N ALA A 244 5.24 3.23 -12.66
CA ALA A 244 5.61 1.98 -12.01
C ALA A 244 4.65 0.85 -12.39
N LEU A 245 3.34 1.11 -12.41
CA LEU A 245 2.33 0.14 -12.84
C LEU A 245 2.44 -0.21 -14.33
N ALA A 246 2.71 0.75 -15.21
CA ALA A 246 2.91 0.49 -16.63
C ALA A 246 4.12 -0.41 -16.89
N ARG A 247 5.16 -0.33 -16.07
CA ARG A 247 6.35 -1.19 -16.19
C ARG A 247 6.10 -2.65 -15.78
N ILE A 248 5.03 -2.93 -15.05
CA ILE A 248 4.65 -4.30 -14.69
C ILE A 248 4.29 -5.10 -15.96
N GLU A 249 3.58 -4.47 -16.89
CA GLU A 249 3.09 -5.12 -18.09
C GLU A 249 4.21 -5.72 -18.95
N GLY A 250 3.96 -6.89 -19.51
CA GLY A 250 4.94 -7.61 -20.34
C GLY A 250 6.11 -8.22 -19.58
N ALA A 251 6.12 -8.22 -18.25
CA ALA A 251 7.10 -8.98 -17.48
C ALA A 251 6.77 -10.48 -17.47
N THR A 252 7.76 -11.34 -17.19
CA THR A 252 7.60 -12.77 -16.97
C THR A 252 6.82 -13.03 -15.68
N ALA A 253 7.19 -12.34 -14.61
CA ALA A 253 6.55 -12.41 -13.31
C ALA A 253 6.84 -11.16 -12.48
N GLY A 254 5.98 -10.89 -11.49
CA GLY A 254 6.25 -9.98 -10.40
C GLY A 254 6.76 -10.72 -9.16
N VAL A 255 7.65 -10.12 -8.37
CA VAL A 255 8.20 -10.78 -7.18
C VAL A 255 7.90 -10.03 -5.89
N SER A 256 7.70 -10.77 -4.78
CA SER A 256 7.49 -10.24 -3.44
C SER A 256 8.09 -11.16 -2.38
N LEU A 257 9.35 -10.90 -2.00
CA LEU A 257 10.10 -11.74 -1.05
C LEU A 257 10.07 -11.17 0.37
N LEU A 258 8.88 -10.81 0.87
CA LEU A 258 8.69 -10.27 2.22
C LEU A 258 9.11 -11.27 3.29
N HIS A 259 9.71 -10.76 4.38
CA HIS A 259 10.02 -11.58 5.55
C HIS A 259 8.76 -11.87 6.39
N ASN A 260 8.86 -12.87 7.26
CA ASN A 260 7.79 -13.27 8.19
C ASN A 260 7.65 -12.29 9.37
N GLU A 261 7.33 -11.04 9.06
CA GLU A 261 7.17 -10.00 10.08
C GLU A 261 5.72 -9.91 10.56
N PRO A 262 5.49 -9.61 11.85
CA PRO A 262 4.13 -9.54 12.41
C PRO A 262 3.19 -8.62 11.62
N ASN A 263 3.68 -7.49 11.13
CA ASN A 263 2.89 -6.53 10.35
C ASN A 263 2.52 -7.02 8.95
N TYR A 264 3.23 -8.02 8.40
CA TYR A 264 2.95 -8.55 7.06
C TYR A 264 2.04 -9.77 7.07
N ARG A 265 1.89 -10.45 8.21
CA ARG A 265 1.08 -11.68 8.31
C ARG A 265 -0.40 -11.46 8.09
N HIS A 266 -0.90 -10.27 8.42
CA HIS A 266 -2.32 -9.91 8.42
C HIS A 266 -2.64 -8.80 7.40
N SER A 267 -1.76 -8.61 6.40
CA SER A 267 -1.94 -7.59 5.37
C SER A 267 -1.64 -8.18 4.00
N MET A 268 -2.55 -7.98 3.06
CA MET A 268 -2.34 -8.38 1.67
C MET A 268 -1.21 -7.55 1.06
N PRO A 269 -0.15 -8.19 0.52
CA PRO A 269 0.85 -7.47 -0.24
C PRO A 269 0.24 -6.93 -1.55
N THR A 270 -0.21 -5.69 -1.54
CA THR A 270 -0.97 -5.05 -2.64
C THR A 270 -0.31 -5.21 -4.01
N LYS A 271 1.02 -5.28 -4.05
CA LYS A 271 1.77 -5.52 -5.29
C LYS A 271 1.41 -6.85 -5.98
N LEU A 272 1.00 -7.89 -5.25
CA LEU A 272 0.56 -9.16 -5.85
C LEU A 272 -0.72 -8.94 -6.65
N LEU A 273 -1.67 -8.20 -6.09
CA LEU A 273 -2.89 -7.80 -6.80
C LEU A 273 -2.58 -6.90 -8.00
N GLU A 274 -1.60 -5.99 -7.86
CA GLU A 274 -1.15 -5.12 -8.96
C GLU A 274 -0.52 -5.94 -10.10
N TYR A 275 0.30 -6.95 -9.78
CA TYR A 275 0.87 -7.87 -10.79
C TYR A 275 -0.23 -8.60 -11.55
N LEU A 276 -1.15 -9.24 -10.84
CA LEU A 276 -2.27 -9.96 -11.47
C LEU A 276 -3.16 -9.02 -12.28
N SER A 277 -3.45 -7.81 -11.79
CA SER A 277 -4.26 -6.82 -12.51
C SER A 277 -3.63 -6.40 -13.83
N ARG A 278 -2.29 -6.47 -13.94
CA ARG A 278 -1.50 -6.14 -15.13
C ARG A 278 -1.15 -7.36 -15.99
N GLY A 279 -1.81 -8.49 -15.74
CA GLY A 279 -1.70 -9.69 -16.58
C GLY A 279 -0.35 -10.39 -16.50
N ILE A 280 0.30 -10.37 -15.33
CA ILE A 280 1.49 -11.16 -15.07
C ILE A 280 1.32 -12.00 -13.80
N PRO A 281 1.85 -13.23 -13.75
CA PRO A 281 1.86 -14.03 -12.54
C PRO A 281 2.83 -13.46 -11.49
N PHE A 282 2.75 -13.97 -10.27
CA PHE A 282 3.68 -13.56 -9.21
C PHE A 282 4.44 -14.74 -8.59
N VAL A 283 5.60 -14.43 -7.99
CA VAL A 283 6.30 -15.30 -7.04
C VAL A 283 6.40 -14.57 -5.69
N SER A 284 5.90 -15.18 -4.62
CA SER A 284 5.86 -14.59 -3.28
C SER A 284 6.36 -15.55 -2.21
N THR A 285 6.82 -15.01 -1.08
CA THR A 285 7.02 -15.81 0.13
C THR A 285 5.69 -16.22 0.74
N GLU A 286 5.72 -17.28 1.56
CA GLU A 286 4.58 -17.97 2.18
C GLU A 286 3.85 -17.18 3.28
N LEU A 287 3.58 -15.91 3.05
CA LEU A 287 2.67 -15.15 3.89
C LEU A 287 1.24 -15.68 3.73
N PRO A 288 0.43 -15.79 4.79
CA PRO A 288 -0.89 -16.43 4.73
C PRO A 288 -1.76 -15.93 3.58
N LEU A 289 -1.94 -14.60 3.45
CA LEU A 289 -2.77 -14.03 2.39
C LEU A 289 -2.16 -14.17 0.98
N ALA A 290 -0.84 -14.32 0.85
CA ALA A 290 -0.21 -14.63 -0.42
C ALA A 290 -0.45 -16.08 -0.84
N VAL A 291 -0.44 -17.02 0.13
CA VAL A 291 -0.80 -18.44 -0.10
C VAL A 291 -2.27 -18.55 -0.53
N ASP A 292 -3.16 -17.87 0.17
CA ASP A 292 -4.60 -17.86 -0.14
C ASP A 292 -4.85 -17.26 -1.54
N LEU A 293 -4.15 -16.17 -1.89
CA LEU A 293 -4.24 -15.56 -3.21
C LEU A 293 -3.72 -16.49 -4.31
N ALA A 294 -2.56 -17.11 -4.13
CA ALA A 294 -2.01 -18.06 -5.11
C ALA A 294 -2.96 -19.22 -5.35
N THR A 295 -3.49 -19.82 -4.28
CA THR A 295 -4.41 -20.96 -4.34
C THR A 295 -5.74 -20.59 -5.00
N SER A 296 -6.33 -19.45 -4.64
CA SER A 296 -7.66 -19.05 -5.12
C SER A 296 -7.62 -18.50 -6.55
N SER A 297 -6.55 -17.79 -6.93
CA SER A 297 -6.43 -17.18 -8.25
C SER A 297 -5.76 -18.08 -9.30
N GLY A 298 -4.93 -19.05 -8.87
CA GLY A 298 -4.05 -19.80 -9.77
C GLY A 298 -3.02 -18.92 -10.50
N GLY A 299 -2.83 -17.66 -10.02
CA GLY A 299 -2.02 -16.64 -10.69
C GLY A 299 -0.63 -16.46 -10.12
N GLY A 300 -0.15 -17.34 -9.25
CA GLY A 300 1.18 -17.21 -8.68
C GLY A 300 1.70 -18.43 -7.96
N ASP A 301 2.99 -18.42 -7.70
CA ASP A 301 3.71 -19.44 -6.93
C ASP A 301 4.18 -18.87 -5.58
N VAL A 302 4.22 -19.76 -4.58
CA VAL A 302 4.65 -19.42 -3.23
C VAL A 302 5.89 -20.25 -2.87
N VAL A 303 6.89 -19.55 -2.32
CA VAL A 303 8.18 -20.14 -1.92
C VAL A 303 8.42 -19.92 -0.43
N PRO A 304 9.24 -20.73 0.24
CA PRO A 304 9.61 -20.53 1.65
C PRO A 304 10.23 -19.16 1.90
N PHE A 305 10.14 -18.66 3.14
CA PHE A 305 10.87 -17.46 3.54
C PHE A 305 12.37 -17.65 3.32
N GLY A 306 13.01 -16.69 2.63
CA GLY A 306 14.41 -16.77 2.22
C GLY A 306 14.68 -17.75 1.07
N GLY A 307 13.67 -18.34 0.46
CA GLY A 307 13.76 -19.33 -0.63
C GLY A 307 14.15 -18.72 -1.98
N VAL A 308 15.32 -18.11 -2.07
CA VAL A 308 15.81 -17.47 -3.31
C VAL A 308 16.01 -18.48 -4.43
N ALA A 309 16.52 -19.67 -4.11
CA ALA A 309 16.71 -20.74 -5.12
C ALA A 309 15.37 -21.19 -5.71
N GLN A 310 14.36 -21.45 -4.86
CA GLN A 310 13.03 -21.84 -5.30
C GLN A 310 12.35 -20.74 -6.10
N ALA A 311 12.53 -19.46 -5.71
CA ALA A 311 12.02 -18.32 -6.47
C ALA A 311 12.69 -18.23 -7.86
N CYS A 312 13.99 -18.50 -7.95
CA CYS A 312 14.70 -18.57 -9.22
C CYS A 312 14.17 -19.71 -10.11
N GLU A 313 14.00 -20.91 -9.55
CA GLU A 313 13.47 -22.08 -10.27
C GLU A 313 12.08 -21.79 -10.83
N ALA A 314 11.13 -21.30 -10.00
CA ALA A 314 9.78 -20.94 -10.42
C ALA A 314 9.77 -19.91 -11.56
N ILE A 315 10.63 -18.88 -11.46
CA ILE A 315 10.73 -17.86 -12.51
C ILE A 315 11.33 -18.42 -13.81
N VAL A 316 12.33 -19.28 -13.72
CA VAL A 316 12.95 -19.92 -14.90
C VAL A 316 11.93 -20.82 -15.60
N GLU A 317 11.12 -21.57 -14.86
CA GLU A 317 10.03 -22.38 -15.41
C GLU A 317 8.98 -21.49 -16.09
N MET A 318 8.50 -20.42 -15.44
CA MET A 318 7.59 -19.45 -16.06
C MET A 318 8.19 -18.80 -17.31
N ASN A 319 9.50 -18.54 -17.32
CA ASN A 319 10.19 -17.96 -18.47
C ASN A 319 10.31 -18.94 -19.63
N ALA A 320 10.40 -20.24 -19.37
CA ALA A 320 10.53 -21.28 -20.38
C ALA A 320 9.19 -21.69 -21.02
N ASP A 321 8.09 -21.71 -20.24
CA ASP A 321 6.76 -22.16 -20.71
C ASP A 321 5.78 -20.97 -20.85
N ASP A 322 5.66 -20.46 -22.07
CA ASP A 322 4.73 -19.37 -22.41
C ASP A 322 3.26 -19.74 -22.15
N ARG A 323 2.89 -21.00 -22.41
CA ARG A 323 1.51 -21.44 -22.26
C ARG A 323 1.09 -21.47 -20.79
N GLN A 324 1.93 -22.06 -19.94
CA GLN A 324 1.67 -22.13 -18.52
C GLN A 324 1.66 -20.70 -17.91
N ARG A 325 2.66 -19.88 -18.22
CA ARG A 325 2.76 -18.51 -17.75
C ARG A 325 1.53 -17.68 -18.13
N GLN A 326 1.09 -17.77 -19.40
CA GLN A 326 -0.08 -17.03 -19.86
C GLN A 326 -1.36 -17.53 -19.17
N ALA A 327 -1.51 -18.85 -18.98
CA ALA A 327 -2.65 -19.41 -18.25
C ALA A 327 -2.72 -18.90 -16.79
N MET A 328 -1.57 -18.83 -16.09
CA MET A 328 -1.48 -18.23 -14.76
C MET A 328 -1.85 -16.74 -14.76
N ALA A 329 -1.34 -16.00 -15.73
CA ALA A 329 -1.63 -14.56 -15.88
C ALA A 329 -3.12 -14.30 -16.12
N ASP A 330 -3.76 -15.06 -17.02
CA ASP A 330 -5.18 -14.92 -17.35
C ASP A 330 -6.07 -15.30 -16.16
N SER A 331 -5.77 -16.41 -15.49
CA SER A 331 -6.48 -16.84 -14.29
C SER A 331 -6.40 -15.81 -13.16
N GLY A 332 -5.18 -15.35 -12.87
CA GLY A 332 -4.94 -14.34 -11.85
C GLY A 332 -5.66 -13.02 -12.14
N ARG A 333 -5.59 -12.56 -13.40
CA ARG A 333 -6.26 -11.33 -13.84
C ARG A 333 -7.79 -11.45 -13.76
N ALA A 334 -8.36 -12.58 -14.16
CA ALA A 334 -9.79 -12.83 -14.05
C ALA A 334 -10.24 -12.80 -12.58
N TRP A 335 -9.47 -13.43 -11.69
CA TRP A 335 -9.75 -13.44 -10.25
C TRP A 335 -9.73 -12.01 -9.66
N VAL A 336 -8.66 -11.23 -9.90
CA VAL A 336 -8.56 -9.84 -9.39
C VAL A 336 -9.67 -8.97 -9.96
N SER A 337 -10.02 -9.14 -11.23
CA SER A 337 -11.13 -8.37 -11.86
C SER A 337 -12.47 -8.60 -11.16
N ALA A 338 -12.70 -9.82 -10.67
CA ALA A 338 -13.96 -10.20 -10.02
C ALA A 338 -13.99 -9.92 -8.51
N HIS A 339 -12.83 -10.00 -7.81
CA HIS A 339 -12.79 -10.05 -6.35
C HIS A 339 -11.99 -8.91 -5.70
N ALA A 340 -11.12 -8.21 -6.44
CA ALA A 340 -10.23 -7.20 -5.88
C ALA A 340 -10.00 -6.05 -6.89
N ASN A 341 -11.05 -5.29 -7.18
CA ASN A 341 -11.03 -4.26 -8.22
C ASN A 341 -11.55 -2.93 -7.70
N TRP A 342 -10.71 -1.91 -7.71
CA TRP A 342 -11.08 -0.57 -7.27
C TRP A 342 -12.23 0.07 -8.08
N LEU A 343 -12.45 -0.34 -9.32
CA LEU A 343 -13.63 0.10 -10.09
C LEU A 343 -14.97 -0.37 -9.48
N ILE A 344 -14.93 -1.37 -8.58
CA ILE A 344 -16.08 -1.87 -7.81
C ILE A 344 -16.03 -1.28 -6.39
N ASP A 345 -14.87 -1.33 -5.75
CA ASP A 345 -14.69 -0.93 -4.35
C ASP A 345 -14.75 0.60 -4.17
N GLY A 346 -14.24 1.38 -5.13
CA GLY A 346 -14.25 2.84 -5.09
C GLY A 346 -15.66 3.44 -5.02
N PRO A 347 -16.60 3.06 -5.88
CA PRO A 347 -18.01 3.47 -5.75
C PRO A 347 -18.66 3.04 -4.42
N ALA A 348 -18.30 1.88 -3.86
CA ALA A 348 -18.81 1.43 -2.55
C ALA A 348 -18.24 2.32 -1.42
N PHE A 349 -16.96 2.67 -1.49
CA PHE A 349 -16.34 3.63 -0.57
C PHE A 349 -17.05 4.99 -0.61
N VAL A 350 -17.32 5.52 -1.80
CA VAL A 350 -17.99 6.83 -1.95
C VAL A 350 -19.38 6.79 -1.34
N ARG A 351 -20.21 5.77 -1.66
CA ARG A 351 -21.55 5.61 -1.08
C ARG A 351 -21.51 5.54 0.44
N GLN A 352 -20.55 4.84 1.03
CA GLN A 352 -20.41 4.77 2.49
C GLN A 352 -20.15 6.13 3.11
N LEU A 353 -19.33 6.97 2.48
CA LEU A 353 -19.10 8.34 2.95
C LEU A 353 -20.35 9.22 2.81
N GLU A 354 -21.11 9.08 1.72
CA GLU A 354 -22.37 9.80 1.48
C GLU A 354 -23.42 9.45 2.55
N GLU A 355 -23.55 8.17 2.91
CA GLU A 355 -24.42 7.72 4.00
C GLU A 355 -24.05 8.40 5.32
N TRP A 356 -22.79 8.42 5.68
CA TRP A 356 -22.32 9.06 6.93
C TRP A 356 -22.42 10.59 6.89
N ALA A 357 -22.28 11.21 5.73
CA ALA A 357 -22.48 12.65 5.57
C ALA A 357 -23.95 13.07 5.76
N SER A 358 -24.87 12.15 5.50
CA SER A 358 -26.32 12.40 5.54
C SER A 358 -26.95 12.04 6.91
N ALA A 359 -26.25 11.25 7.73
CA ALA A 359 -26.74 10.82 9.06
C ALA A 359 -26.52 11.91 10.12
#